data_c04d92e50af5e7e5b4e4313b0557ebf8
#
_entry.id   c04d92e50af5e7e5b4e4313b0557ebf8
#
_cell.length_a   1.000
_cell.length_b   1.000
_cell.length_c   1.000
_cell.angle_alpha   90.00
_cell.angle_beta   90.00
_cell.angle_gamma   90.00
#
_symmetry.space_group_name_H-M   'P 1'
#
loop_
_entity.id
_entity.type
_entity.pdbx_description
1 polymer ?
#
loop_
_entity_poly.entity_id
_entity_poly.type
_entity_poly.pdbx_seq_one_letter_code
_entity_poly.pdbx_strand_id
1 'polypeptide(L)'
;EQLNNQSVDRYQIPLLLVGGAISEPRRIDVYGSQHDIAATLLAQLSLPHQKFVFSKDMLNPASPHFAFFAVPDLFGMVTPENLLIFNCEADAVAVDEGTAKGENLLPGKAYLQKLYDDIAKR
;
A
#
# COMPACT_ATOMS: atom_id res chain seq x y z
N GLU A 1 -13.23 10.77 19.38
CA GLU A 1 -13.90 10.41 18.12
C GLU A 1 -13.39 9.04 17.71
N GLN A 2 -14.24 8.02 17.72
CA GLN A 2 -13.83 6.67 17.27
C GLN A 2 -13.72 6.72 15.75
N LEU A 3 -12.49 6.57 15.24
CA LEU A 3 -12.24 6.42 13.81
C LEU A 3 -12.97 5.17 13.31
N ASN A 4 -13.91 5.35 12.40
CA ASN A 4 -14.63 4.27 11.75
C ASN A 4 -13.64 3.43 10.91
N ASN A 5 -13.84 2.11 10.82
CA ASN A 5 -13.05 1.22 9.96
C ASN A 5 -13.07 1.60 8.47
N GLN A 6 -13.97 2.48 8.08
CA GLN A 6 -14.09 3.02 6.73
C GLN A 6 -13.30 4.32 6.52
N SER A 7 -12.62 4.85 7.55
CA SER A 7 -11.77 6.03 7.40
C SER A 7 -10.34 5.62 7.04
N VAL A 8 -9.83 6.14 5.93
CA VAL A 8 -8.44 5.94 5.47
C VAL A 8 -7.42 6.50 6.45
N ASP A 9 -7.75 7.58 7.15
CA ASP A 9 -6.85 8.21 8.13
C ASP A 9 -6.38 7.24 9.22
N ARG A 10 -7.19 6.21 9.51
CA ARG A 10 -6.85 5.15 10.46
C ARG A 10 -5.67 4.30 10.00
N TYR A 11 -5.47 4.17 8.69
CA TYR A 11 -4.45 3.32 8.08
C TYR A 11 -3.23 4.11 7.60
N GLN A 12 -3.31 5.42 7.66
CA GLN A 12 -2.20 6.30 7.30
C GLN A 12 -1.22 6.40 8.46
N ILE A 13 0.02 5.97 8.22
CA ILE A 13 1.10 6.01 9.20
C ILE A 13 2.28 6.83 8.66
N PRO A 14 2.93 7.65 9.49
CA PRO A 14 4.14 8.34 9.10
C PRO A 14 5.32 7.36 9.01
N LEU A 15 6.18 7.54 8.02
CA LEU A 15 7.48 6.87 7.90
C LEU A 15 8.58 7.92 7.96
N LEU A 16 9.47 7.77 8.94
CA LEU A 16 10.65 8.63 9.10
C LEU A 16 11.92 7.79 8.88
N LEU A 17 12.72 8.17 7.90
CA LEU A 17 14.03 7.57 7.66
C LEU A 17 15.10 8.55 8.16
N VAL A 18 15.97 8.07 9.06
CA VAL A 18 17.08 8.86 9.61
C VAL A 18 18.37 8.03 9.54
N GLY A 19 19.48 8.67 9.30
CA GLY A 19 20.79 8.01 9.31
C GLY A 19 21.81 8.70 8.43
N GLY A 20 23.08 8.27 8.55
CA GLY A 20 24.20 8.91 7.85
C GLY A 20 24.19 8.77 6.33
N ALA A 21 23.35 7.89 5.77
CA ALA A 21 23.16 7.77 4.33
C ALA A 21 22.21 8.83 3.76
N ILE A 22 21.51 9.57 4.61
CA ILE A 22 20.57 10.63 4.21
C ILE A 22 21.30 11.95 4.26
N SER A 23 21.74 12.42 3.09
CA SER A 23 22.52 13.65 2.95
C SER A 23 21.71 14.92 3.11
N GLU A 24 20.42 14.88 2.78
CA GLU A 24 19.55 16.05 2.80
C GLU A 24 18.14 15.69 3.31
N PRO A 25 17.53 16.54 4.17
CA PRO A 25 16.16 16.35 4.58
C PRO A 25 15.23 16.58 3.39
N ARG A 26 14.31 15.61 3.14
CA ARG A 26 13.29 15.76 2.10
C ARG A 26 11.98 15.12 2.55
N ARG A 27 10.89 15.68 2.11
CA ARG A 27 9.57 15.07 2.22
C ARG A 27 9.28 14.29 0.94
N ILE A 28 8.72 13.08 1.12
CA ILE A 28 8.34 12.19 0.02
C ILE A 28 6.85 11.94 0.16
N ASP A 29 6.08 12.41 -0.80
CA ASP A 29 4.63 12.29 -0.85
C ASP A 29 4.25 11.26 -1.92
N VAL A 30 4.44 9.97 -1.62
CA VAL A 30 4.04 8.84 -2.47
C VAL A 30 3.19 7.87 -1.69
N TYR A 31 2.25 7.24 -2.37
CA TYR A 31 1.49 6.14 -1.77
C TYR A 31 2.33 4.87 -1.71
N GLY A 32 2.36 4.26 -0.53
CA GLY A 32 3.07 3.01 -0.30
C GLY A 32 2.48 2.28 0.91
N SER A 33 2.79 1.01 1.02
CA SER A 33 2.38 0.14 2.11
C SER A 33 3.55 -0.13 3.06
N GLN A 34 3.29 -0.57 4.28
CA GLN A 34 4.37 -0.94 5.22
C GLN A 34 5.32 -1.99 4.66
N HIS A 35 4.82 -2.95 3.90
CA HIS A 35 5.67 -3.99 3.30
C HIS A 35 6.60 -3.43 2.20
N ASP A 36 6.36 -2.25 1.67
CA ASP A 36 7.24 -1.58 0.70
C ASP A 36 8.53 -1.05 1.33
N ILE A 37 8.58 -0.95 2.67
CA ILE A 37 9.77 -0.52 3.40
C ILE A 37 10.95 -1.45 3.12
N ALA A 38 10.72 -2.76 3.01
CA ALA A 38 11.79 -3.75 2.80
C ALA A 38 12.51 -3.52 1.46
N ALA A 39 11.79 -3.45 0.34
CA ALA A 39 12.40 -3.20 -0.97
C ALA A 39 13.02 -1.81 -1.05
N THR A 40 12.36 -0.80 -0.46
CA THR A 40 12.87 0.58 -0.44
C THR A 40 14.22 0.66 0.28
N LEU A 41 14.35 0.09 1.48
CA LEU A 41 15.61 0.10 2.23
C LEU A 41 16.71 -0.68 1.53
N LEU A 42 16.40 -1.88 1.01
CA LEU A 42 17.38 -2.69 0.30
C LEU A 42 17.87 -2.00 -0.97
N ALA A 43 16.98 -1.34 -1.71
CA ALA A 43 17.35 -0.56 -2.89
C ALA A 43 18.31 0.60 -2.53
N GLN A 44 18.05 1.34 -1.43
CA GLN A 44 18.94 2.41 -0.98
C GLN A 44 20.32 1.88 -0.56
N LEU A 45 20.40 0.63 -0.11
CA LEU A 45 21.65 -0.05 0.24
C LEU A 45 22.29 -0.76 -0.95
N SER A 46 21.74 -0.62 -2.16
CA SER A 46 22.19 -1.34 -3.37
C SER A 46 22.18 -2.86 -3.22
N LEU A 47 21.24 -3.38 -2.41
CA LEU A 47 21.07 -4.81 -2.18
C LEU A 47 19.90 -5.36 -3.02
N PRO A 48 19.98 -6.64 -3.45
CA PRO A 48 18.91 -7.26 -4.21
C PRO A 48 17.65 -7.45 -3.34
N HIS A 49 16.49 -7.10 -3.90
CA HIS A 49 15.19 -7.13 -3.20
C HIS A 49 14.09 -7.89 -3.97
N GLN A 50 14.43 -8.53 -5.09
CA GLN A 50 13.48 -9.21 -5.98
C GLN A 50 12.72 -10.38 -5.32
N LYS A 51 13.24 -10.91 -4.20
CA LYS A 51 12.56 -11.95 -3.42
C LYS A 51 11.34 -11.43 -2.64
N PHE A 52 11.26 -10.14 -2.42
CA PHE A 52 10.13 -9.49 -1.74
C PHE A 52 9.05 -9.13 -2.76
N VAL A 53 8.38 -10.14 -3.32
CA VAL A 53 7.46 -10.00 -4.48
C VAL A 53 6.29 -9.04 -4.28
N PHE A 54 5.91 -8.74 -3.04
CA PHE A 54 4.87 -7.78 -2.69
C PHE A 54 5.42 -6.41 -2.26
N SER A 55 6.74 -6.27 -2.18
CA SER A 55 7.41 -5.04 -1.76
C SER A 55 8.00 -4.34 -2.97
N LYS A 56 7.71 -3.07 -3.13
CA LYS A 56 8.25 -2.22 -4.18
C LYS A 56 9.11 -1.10 -3.59
N ASP A 57 10.09 -0.64 -4.34
CA ASP A 57 10.88 0.54 -3.96
C ASP A 57 10.03 1.80 -4.15
N MET A 58 9.61 2.42 -3.05
CA MET A 58 8.79 3.63 -3.06
C MET A 58 9.54 4.86 -3.59
N LEU A 59 10.87 4.84 -3.56
CA LEU A 59 11.70 5.94 -4.04
C LEU A 59 12.05 5.84 -5.52
N ASN A 60 11.74 4.72 -6.16
CA ASN A 60 11.93 4.55 -7.60
C ASN A 60 10.72 5.15 -8.34
N PRO A 61 10.93 6.19 -9.18
CA PRO A 61 9.83 6.80 -9.95
C PRO A 61 9.11 5.85 -10.92
N ALA A 62 9.77 4.75 -11.30
CA ALA A 62 9.17 3.73 -12.18
C ALA A 62 8.33 2.70 -11.42
N SER A 63 8.37 2.69 -10.08
CA SER A 63 7.52 1.82 -9.28
C SER A 63 6.07 2.31 -9.29
N PRO A 64 5.09 1.39 -9.31
CA PRO A 64 3.70 1.79 -9.15
C PRO A 64 3.46 2.36 -7.74
N HIS A 65 2.89 3.56 -7.67
CA HIS A 65 2.62 4.25 -6.41
C HIS A 65 1.19 3.97 -5.95
N PHE A 66 1.02 2.93 -5.15
CA PHE A 66 -0.23 2.61 -4.48
C PHE A 66 0.05 2.13 -3.05
N ALA A 67 -0.93 2.31 -2.18
CA ALA A 67 -0.98 1.68 -0.87
C ALA A 67 -2.05 0.59 -0.85
N PHE A 68 -1.76 -0.53 -0.20
CA PHE A 68 -2.70 -1.61 0.04
C PHE A 68 -2.68 -1.98 1.53
N PHE A 69 -3.86 -2.15 2.10
CA PHE A 69 -4.02 -2.68 3.45
C PHE A 69 -5.18 -3.68 3.49
N ALA A 70 -5.10 -4.63 4.40
CA ALA A 70 -6.16 -5.58 4.66
C ALA A 70 -6.33 -5.78 6.16
N VAL A 71 -7.58 -5.91 6.59
CA VAL A 71 -7.99 -6.31 7.93
C VAL A 71 -9.04 -7.42 7.77
N PRO A 72 -9.49 -8.10 8.84
CA PRO A 72 -10.30 -9.31 8.69
C PRO A 72 -11.45 -9.24 7.69
N ASP A 73 -12.19 -8.14 7.68
CA ASP A 73 -13.44 -8.05 6.91
C ASP A 73 -13.37 -7.06 5.75
N LEU A 74 -12.22 -6.41 5.53
CA LEU A 74 -12.10 -5.45 4.44
C LEU A 74 -10.65 -5.31 3.93
N PHE A 75 -10.52 -4.82 2.71
CA PHE A 75 -9.27 -4.29 2.20
C PHE A 75 -9.44 -2.87 1.66
N GLY A 76 -8.33 -2.15 1.64
CA GLY A 76 -8.26 -0.86 0.96
C GLY A 76 -7.13 -0.81 -0.06
N MET A 77 -7.37 -0.12 -1.15
CA MET A 77 -6.38 0.23 -2.16
C MET A 77 -6.45 1.71 -2.45
N VAL A 78 -5.31 2.37 -2.37
CA VAL A 78 -5.20 3.82 -2.54
C VAL A 78 -4.17 4.12 -3.61
N THR A 79 -4.58 4.86 -4.61
CA THR A 79 -3.74 5.46 -5.65
C THR A 79 -3.92 6.98 -5.62
N PRO A 80 -3.13 7.77 -6.37
CA PRO A 80 -3.36 9.20 -6.50
C PRO A 80 -4.76 9.56 -6.99
N GLU A 81 -5.37 8.70 -7.80
CA GLU A 81 -6.63 8.97 -8.49
C GLU A 81 -7.85 8.33 -7.84
N ASN A 82 -7.64 7.29 -7.00
CA ASN A 82 -8.76 6.56 -6.40
C ASN A 82 -8.43 5.99 -5.02
N LEU A 83 -9.29 6.27 -4.07
CA LEU A 83 -9.32 5.67 -2.75
C LEU A 83 -10.49 4.71 -2.69
N LEU A 84 -10.22 3.42 -2.50
CA LEU A 84 -11.23 2.39 -2.40
C LEU A 84 -11.08 1.59 -1.11
N ILE A 85 -12.20 1.39 -0.40
CA ILE A 85 -12.33 0.41 0.68
C ILE A 85 -13.47 -0.55 0.29
N PHE A 86 -13.16 -1.84 0.30
CA PHE A 86 -14.10 -2.91 -0.01
C PHE A 86 -14.35 -3.76 1.23
N ASN A 87 -15.63 -3.99 1.54
CA ASN A 87 -16.03 -4.90 2.61
C ASN A 87 -16.22 -6.29 2.02
N CYS A 88 -15.37 -7.24 2.45
CA CYS A 88 -15.37 -8.62 1.95
C CYS A 88 -16.52 -9.44 2.47
N GLU A 89 -17.00 -9.17 3.72
CA GLU A 89 -18.13 -9.86 4.31
C GLU A 89 -19.45 -9.48 3.63
N ALA A 90 -19.64 -8.17 3.41
CA ALA A 90 -20.82 -7.65 2.73
C ALA A 90 -20.76 -7.77 1.19
N ASP A 91 -19.63 -8.17 0.63
CA ASP A 91 -19.30 -8.12 -0.82
C ASP A 91 -19.70 -6.79 -1.47
N ALA A 92 -19.32 -5.70 -0.83
CA ALA A 92 -19.74 -4.35 -1.23
C ALA A 92 -18.63 -3.32 -1.09
N VAL A 93 -18.66 -2.31 -1.96
CA VAL A 93 -17.81 -1.13 -1.83
C VAL A 93 -18.30 -0.28 -0.66
N ALA A 94 -17.42 -0.04 0.31
CA ALA A 94 -17.70 0.80 1.48
C ALA A 94 -17.31 2.27 1.23
N VAL A 95 -16.19 2.49 0.55
CA VAL A 95 -15.69 3.82 0.16
C VAL A 95 -15.14 3.76 -1.25
N ASP A 96 -15.47 4.74 -2.07
CA ASP A 96 -14.95 4.90 -3.43
C ASP A 96 -14.88 6.40 -3.76
N GLU A 97 -13.71 6.98 -3.61
CA GLU A 97 -13.47 8.41 -3.75
C GLU A 97 -12.32 8.69 -4.71
N GLY A 98 -12.32 9.89 -5.28
CA GLY A 98 -11.29 10.36 -6.20
C GLY A 98 -11.83 10.62 -7.60
N THR A 99 -10.92 10.87 -8.52
CA THR A 99 -11.21 11.20 -9.93
C THR A 99 -11.45 9.95 -10.79
N ALA A 100 -10.92 8.78 -10.37
CA ALA A 100 -11.01 7.51 -11.08
C ALA A 100 -11.76 6.45 -10.25
N LYS A 101 -12.98 6.77 -9.85
CA LYS A 101 -13.83 5.88 -9.04
C LYS A 101 -14.00 4.50 -9.69
N GLY A 102 -13.89 3.46 -8.86
CA GLY A 102 -14.03 2.07 -9.26
C GLY A 102 -12.77 1.44 -9.85
N GLU A 103 -11.77 2.20 -10.25
CA GLU A 103 -10.56 1.65 -10.89
C GLU A 103 -9.75 0.75 -9.97
N ASN A 104 -9.76 1.00 -8.66
CA ASN A 104 -9.01 0.19 -7.68
C ASN A 104 -9.74 -1.11 -7.28
N LEU A 105 -10.99 -1.32 -7.67
CA LEU A 105 -11.76 -2.50 -7.23
C LEU A 105 -11.17 -3.81 -7.74
N LEU A 106 -10.99 -3.93 -9.05
CA LEU A 106 -10.46 -5.15 -9.64
C LEU A 106 -8.99 -5.40 -9.29
N PRO A 107 -8.09 -4.40 -9.38
CA PRO A 107 -6.71 -4.56 -8.91
C PRO A 107 -6.62 -4.92 -7.42
N GLY A 108 -7.43 -4.31 -6.56
CA GLY A 108 -7.46 -4.60 -5.13
C GLY A 108 -7.90 -6.03 -4.82
N LYS A 109 -8.96 -6.52 -5.45
CA LYS A 109 -9.40 -7.94 -5.33
C LYS A 109 -8.31 -8.90 -5.83
N ALA A 110 -7.68 -8.60 -6.96
CA ALA A 110 -6.61 -9.42 -7.52
C ALA A 110 -5.35 -9.44 -6.62
N TYR A 111 -5.01 -8.31 -6.02
CA TYR A 111 -3.90 -8.20 -5.08
C TYR A 111 -4.16 -9.03 -3.82
N LEU A 112 -5.35 -8.92 -3.25
CA LEU A 112 -5.77 -9.72 -2.09
C LEU A 112 -5.73 -11.23 -2.40
N GLN A 113 -6.26 -11.65 -3.54
CA GLN A 113 -6.23 -13.05 -3.97
C GLN A 113 -4.79 -13.56 -4.07
N LYS A 114 -3.90 -12.78 -4.67
CA LYS A 114 -2.49 -13.16 -4.81
C LYS A 114 -1.77 -13.27 -3.47
N LEU A 115 -2.11 -12.42 -2.48
CA LEU A 115 -1.61 -12.55 -1.12
C LEU A 115 -2.05 -13.87 -0.47
N TYR A 116 -3.32 -14.22 -0.58
CA TYR A 116 -3.83 -15.51 -0.05
C TYR A 116 -3.18 -16.70 -0.74
N ASP A 117 -3.02 -16.66 -2.06
CA ASP A 117 -2.34 -17.72 -2.83
C ASP A 117 -0.88 -17.90 -2.41
N ASP A 118 -0.17 -16.82 -2.07
CA ASP A 118 1.20 -16.87 -1.57
C ASP A 118 1.27 -17.46 -0.15
N ILE A 119 0.38 -17.03 0.72
CA ILE A 119 0.28 -17.56 2.10
C ILE A 119 -0.01 -19.06 2.08
N ALA A 120 -0.92 -19.51 1.22
CA ALA A 120 -1.30 -20.92 1.12
C ALA A 120 -0.18 -21.84 0.60
N LYS A 121 0.85 -21.28 -0.04
CA LYS A 121 2.01 -22.03 -0.57
C LYS A 121 3.19 -22.11 0.40
N ARG A 122 3.12 -21.39 1.52
CA ARG A 122 4.17 -21.33 2.56
C ARG A 122 3.94 -22.36 3.67
#